data_f9a9e129b9354b2cc14c084bd565f5ab
#
_entry.id   f9a9e129b9354b2cc14c084bd565f5ab
#
_cell.length_a   1.000
_cell.length_b   1.000
_cell.length_c   1.000
_cell.angle_alpha   90.00
_cell.angle_beta   90.00
_cell.angle_gamma   90.00
#
_symmetry.space_group_name_H-M   'P 1'
#
loop_
_entity.id
_entity.type
_entity.pdbx_description
1 polymer ?
#
loop_
_entity_poly.entity_id
_entity_poly.type
_entity_poly.pdbx_seq_one_letter_code
_entity_poly.pdbx_strand_id
1 'polypeptide(L)'
;MQRKNTLEPAKKRAVRRCAFVASVEVTDVSSGTKLSARTSEIGMGGCYLDVLNPFPVGTQLDLRILRDQGVFTAKAKVVYCDAKFGMGVAFTEIAPKDKAVLETWLAEIVMLLKPIS
;
A
#
# COMPACT_ATOMS: atom_id res chain seq x y z
N MET A 1 -29.05 6.75 -3.27
CA MET A 1 -28.31 6.56 -3.55
C MET A 1 -27.70 6.18 -3.25
N GLN A 2 -27.51 6.25 -3.27
CA GLN A 2 -26.63 5.96 -3.38
C GLN A 2 -26.02 5.61 -3.15
N ARG A 3 -26.10 5.56 -3.07
CA ARG A 3 -25.10 5.28 -3.12
C ARG A 3 -24.46 5.15 -3.10
N LYS A 4 -24.38 5.19 -3.13
CA LYS A 4 -23.42 5.14 -3.44
C LYS A 4 -22.74 4.74 -3.25
N ASN A 5 -22.84 4.86 -3.21
CA ASN A 5 -21.94 4.60 -3.43
C ASN A 5 -21.37 4.23 -3.35
N THR A 6 -21.55 4.07 -3.39
CA THR A 6 -20.71 3.91 -3.64
C THR A 6 -20.15 4.01 -3.77
N LEU A 7 -20.29 4.11 -4.04
CA LEU A 7 -19.50 4.41 -4.46
C LEU A 7 -18.75 4.67 -4.17
N GLU A 8 -19.19 4.84 -4.50
CA GLU A 8 -18.34 5.36 -4.17
C GLU A 8 -17.00 4.86 -3.95
N PRO A 9 -16.74 3.96 -3.60
CA PRO A 9 -15.42 3.43 -3.47
C PRO A 9 -14.67 3.39 -4.76
N ALA A 10 -15.34 3.19 -5.79
CA ALA A 10 -14.68 3.20 -7.08
C ALA A 10 -14.00 4.50 -7.34
N LYS A 11 -14.62 5.58 -6.94
CA LYS A 11 -13.97 6.85 -7.10
C LYS A 11 -12.79 7.01 -6.26
N LYS A 12 -12.77 6.45 -5.07
CA LYS A 12 -11.64 6.55 -4.24
C LYS A 12 -10.47 5.84 -4.82
N ARG A 13 -10.74 4.94 -5.72
CA ARG A 13 -9.71 4.20 -6.38
C ARG A 13 -9.42 4.76 -7.73
N ALA A 14 -9.27 6.08 -7.80
CA ALA A 14 -8.83 6.69 -9.02
C ALA A 14 -7.53 6.07 -9.48
N VAL A 15 -6.70 5.64 -8.53
CA VAL A 15 -5.46 4.98 -8.84
C VAL A 15 -5.66 3.48 -8.66
N ARG A 16 -5.33 2.73 -9.69
CA ARG A 16 -5.50 1.28 -9.67
C ARG A 16 -4.57 0.62 -8.69
N ARG A 17 -5.06 -0.43 -8.07
CA ARG A 17 -4.25 -1.28 -7.23
C ARG A 17 -4.19 -2.66 -7.84
N CYS A 18 -3.04 -3.30 -7.69
CA CYS A 18 -2.80 -4.62 -8.24
C CYS A 18 -2.45 -5.57 -7.12
N ALA A 19 -2.77 -6.84 -7.29
CA ALA A 19 -2.34 -7.87 -6.36
C ALA A 19 -0.81 -7.85 -6.33
N PHE A 20 -0.23 -7.83 -5.14
CA PHE A 20 1.21 -7.66 -5.00
C PHE A 20 1.65 -8.10 -3.62
N VAL A 21 2.41 -9.17 -3.55
CA VAL A 21 2.87 -9.70 -2.27
C VAL A 21 4.33 -9.37 -2.08
N ALA A 22 4.64 -8.67 -1.00
CA ALA A 22 6.01 -8.29 -0.67
C ALA A 22 6.12 -8.12 0.83
N SER A 23 7.33 -8.27 1.34
CA SER A 23 7.60 -8.05 2.76
C SER A 23 7.68 -6.56 3.04
N VAL A 24 7.17 -6.15 4.20
CA VAL A 24 7.15 -4.75 4.58
C VAL A 24 7.61 -4.60 6.01
N GLU A 25 8.48 -3.62 6.23
CA GLU A 25 8.82 -3.18 7.57
C GLU A 25 8.02 -1.92 7.83
N VAL A 26 7.24 -1.91 8.89
CA VAL A 26 6.33 -0.81 9.22
C VAL A 26 6.77 -0.20 10.53
N THR A 27 6.91 1.12 10.57
CA THR A 27 7.26 1.82 11.80
C THR A 27 6.22 2.90 12.07
N ASP A 28 5.64 2.86 13.28
CA ASP A 28 4.77 3.93 13.75
C ASP A 28 5.67 5.11 14.09
N VAL A 29 5.51 6.21 13.39
CA VAL A 29 6.38 7.36 13.55
C VAL A 29 6.36 7.91 14.96
N SER A 30 5.19 7.94 15.60
CA SER A 30 5.07 8.58 16.90
C SER A 30 5.61 7.74 18.05
N SER A 31 5.46 6.43 17.98
CA SER A 31 5.88 5.55 19.07
C SER A 31 7.19 4.83 18.80
N GLY A 32 7.60 4.76 17.54
CA GLY A 32 8.76 3.98 17.17
C GLY A 32 8.50 2.49 17.11
N THR A 33 7.26 2.07 17.34
CA THR A 33 6.89 0.66 17.28
C THR A 33 7.07 0.13 15.85
N LYS A 34 7.73 -1.02 15.75
CA LYS A 34 7.99 -1.63 14.45
C LYS A 34 7.29 -2.97 14.36
N LEU A 35 6.83 -3.29 13.15
CA LEU A 35 6.29 -4.61 12.89
C LEU A 35 6.61 -5.02 11.47
N SER A 36 6.53 -6.32 11.24
CA SER A 36 6.70 -6.88 9.91
C SER A 36 5.32 -7.26 9.38
N ALA A 37 5.11 -7.01 8.11
CA ALA A 37 3.84 -7.30 7.47
C ALA A 37 4.10 -7.73 6.04
N ARG A 38 3.03 -7.98 5.30
CA ARG A 38 3.09 -8.24 3.87
C ARG A 38 2.05 -7.40 3.19
N THR A 39 2.37 -6.98 1.98
CA THR A 39 1.36 -6.34 1.15
C THR A 39 0.50 -7.42 0.50
N SER A 40 -0.73 -7.10 0.21
CA SER A 40 -1.56 -7.93 -0.66
C SER A 40 -1.97 -7.17 -1.91
N GLU A 41 -1.97 -5.83 -1.84
CA GLU A 41 -2.25 -4.98 -2.98
C GLU A 41 -1.37 -3.75 -2.91
N ILE A 42 -1.02 -3.21 -4.08
CA ILE A 42 -0.28 -1.95 -4.14
C ILE A 42 -0.71 -1.16 -5.36
N GLY A 43 -0.63 0.16 -5.26
CA GLY A 43 -0.87 1.08 -6.36
C GLY A 43 0.00 2.30 -6.16
N MET A 44 -0.15 3.29 -7.02
CA MET A 44 0.65 4.51 -6.91
C MET A 44 0.30 5.33 -5.67
N GLY A 45 -0.91 5.18 -5.15
CA GLY A 45 -1.36 5.99 -4.02
C GLY A 45 -1.27 5.31 -2.67
N GLY A 46 -1.03 4.02 -2.62
CA GLY A 46 -1.00 3.31 -1.35
C GLY A 46 -1.00 1.81 -1.50
N CYS A 47 -1.15 1.12 -0.39
CA CYS A 47 -1.16 -0.33 -0.41
C CYS A 47 -2.02 -0.87 0.73
N TYR A 48 -2.28 -2.16 0.67
CA TYR A 48 -2.96 -2.86 1.75
C TYR A 48 -1.96 -3.77 2.43
N LEU A 49 -1.91 -3.71 3.75
CA LEU A 49 -0.98 -4.48 4.55
C LEU A 49 -1.74 -5.51 5.36
N ASP A 50 -1.31 -6.76 5.25
CA ASP A 50 -1.91 -7.86 6.02
C ASP A 50 -1.26 -7.87 7.38
N VAL A 51 -2.01 -7.52 8.41
CA VAL A 51 -1.53 -7.54 9.78
C VAL A 51 -2.66 -7.95 10.72
N LEU A 52 -2.30 -8.67 11.76
CA LEU A 52 -3.28 -9.16 12.72
C LEU A 52 -3.81 -8.04 13.60
N ASN A 53 -2.94 -7.12 13.97
CA ASN A 53 -3.30 -6.00 14.86
C ASN A 53 -2.95 -4.69 14.17
N PRO A 54 -3.83 -4.20 13.29
CA PRO A 54 -3.54 -2.96 12.56
C PRO A 54 -3.47 -1.76 13.50
N PHE A 55 -2.70 -0.76 13.08
CA PHE A 55 -2.66 0.51 13.80
C PHE A 55 -3.95 1.28 13.53
N PRO A 56 -4.34 2.17 14.43
CA PRO A 56 -5.56 2.97 14.23
C PRO A 56 -5.48 3.87 13.01
N VAL A 57 -6.63 4.18 12.45
CA VAL A 57 -6.76 5.14 11.35
C VAL A 57 -6.12 6.46 11.79
N GLY A 58 -5.35 7.05 10.90
CA GLY A 58 -4.64 8.30 11.16
C GLY A 58 -3.20 8.10 11.61
N THR A 59 -2.80 6.88 11.95
CA THR A 59 -1.43 6.62 12.36
C THR A 59 -0.47 6.90 11.21
N GLN A 60 0.59 7.66 11.49
CA GLN A 60 1.60 7.96 10.48
C GLN A 60 2.70 6.92 10.56
N LEU A 61 3.10 6.45 9.40
CA LEU A 61 4.00 5.31 9.28
C LEU A 61 5.17 5.62 8.37
N ASP A 62 6.29 4.96 8.66
CA ASP A 62 7.36 4.80 7.69
C ASP A 62 7.30 3.39 7.17
N LEU A 63 7.29 3.23 5.87
CA LEU A 63 7.22 1.91 5.23
C LEU A 63 8.49 1.62 4.46
N ARG A 64 8.90 0.36 4.50
CA ARG A 64 10.01 -0.11 3.71
C ARG A 64 9.58 -1.44 3.10
N ILE A 65 9.29 -1.42 1.81
CA ILE A 65 8.78 -2.59 1.09
C ILE A 65 9.91 -3.22 0.31
N LEU A 66 10.05 -4.51 0.48
CA LEU A 66 11.16 -5.27 -0.09
C LEU A 66 10.61 -6.28 -1.10
N ARG A 67 11.13 -6.23 -2.30
CA ARG A 67 10.75 -7.18 -3.33
C ARG A 67 11.96 -7.53 -4.16
N ASP A 68 12.31 -8.80 -4.19
CA ASP A 68 13.52 -9.25 -4.86
C ASP A 68 14.72 -8.46 -4.36
N GLN A 69 15.36 -7.70 -5.22
CA GLN A 69 16.49 -6.88 -4.81
C GLN A 69 16.13 -5.41 -4.71
N GLY A 70 14.84 -5.10 -4.89
CA GLY A 70 14.39 -3.72 -4.86
C GLY A 70 13.86 -3.33 -3.49
N VAL A 71 14.02 -2.07 -3.17
CA VAL A 71 13.51 -1.49 -1.92
C VAL A 71 12.76 -0.23 -2.26
N PHE A 72 11.55 -0.10 -1.71
CA PHE A 72 10.73 1.09 -1.86
C PHE A 72 10.43 1.61 -0.46
N THR A 73 10.73 2.87 -0.21
CA THR A 73 10.40 3.49 1.06
C THR A 73 9.43 4.64 0.84
N ALA A 74 8.57 4.86 1.80
CA ALA A 74 7.60 5.94 1.73
C ALA A 74 7.11 6.28 3.11
N LYS A 75 6.60 7.50 3.26
CA LYS A 75 5.80 7.85 4.41
C LYS A 75 4.36 7.59 4.05
N ALA A 76 3.59 7.14 5.03
CA ALA A 76 2.22 6.73 4.78
C ALA A 76 1.35 7.02 5.99
N LYS A 77 0.06 6.84 5.81
CA LYS A 77 -0.91 7.08 6.86
C LYS A 77 -1.98 6.02 6.74
N VAL A 78 -2.40 5.46 7.87
CA VAL A 78 -3.48 4.48 7.90
C VAL A 78 -4.78 5.20 7.57
N VAL A 79 -5.47 4.74 6.54
CA VAL A 79 -6.73 5.35 6.12
C VAL A 79 -7.95 4.50 6.42
N TYR A 80 -7.76 3.19 6.62
CA TYR A 80 -8.83 2.36 7.15
C TYR A 80 -8.22 1.09 7.75
N CYS A 81 -8.99 0.44 8.64
CA CYS A 81 -8.58 -0.78 9.31
C CYS A 81 -9.61 -1.86 9.14
N ASP A 82 -9.15 -3.07 8.92
CA ASP A 82 -9.97 -4.27 8.98
C ASP A 82 -9.45 -5.07 10.16
N ALA A 83 -10.17 -5.03 11.27
CA ALA A 83 -9.70 -5.67 12.50
C ALA A 83 -9.34 -7.13 12.26
N LYS A 84 -8.16 -7.52 12.72
CA LYS A 84 -7.64 -8.89 12.61
C LYS A 84 -7.26 -9.30 11.20
N PHE A 85 -7.36 -8.41 10.23
CA PHE A 85 -7.01 -8.74 8.85
C PHE A 85 -5.94 -7.83 8.30
N GLY A 86 -6.08 -6.53 8.47
CA GLY A 86 -5.10 -5.64 7.90
C GLY A 86 -5.49 -4.18 7.94
N MET A 87 -4.73 -3.38 7.21
CA MET A 87 -4.99 -1.95 7.13
C MET A 87 -4.64 -1.42 5.76
N GLY A 88 -5.44 -0.47 5.31
CA GLY A 88 -5.16 0.25 4.08
C GLY A 88 -4.39 1.50 4.44
N VAL A 89 -3.31 1.75 3.70
CA VAL A 89 -2.50 2.94 3.94
C VAL A 89 -2.37 3.74 2.65
N ALA A 90 -2.32 5.06 2.79
CA ALA A 90 -2.08 5.96 1.67
C ALA A 90 -0.67 6.48 1.81
N PHE A 91 0.06 6.55 0.69
CA PHE A 91 1.39 7.14 0.71
C PHE A 91 1.23 8.64 0.82
N THR A 92 1.94 9.25 1.76
CA THR A 92 1.86 10.69 1.96
C THR A 92 3.09 11.41 1.42
N GLU A 93 4.21 10.70 1.32
CA GLU A 93 5.42 11.30 0.79
C GLU A 93 6.30 10.20 0.20
N ILE A 94 6.69 10.36 -1.04
CA ILE A 94 7.55 9.40 -1.74
C ILE A 94 8.66 10.18 -2.43
N ALA A 95 9.91 9.82 -2.14
CA ALA A 95 11.04 10.48 -2.82
C ALA A 95 11.06 10.05 -4.29
N PRO A 96 11.62 10.87 -5.18
CA PRO A 96 11.64 10.54 -6.61
C PRO A 96 12.27 9.18 -6.91
N LYS A 97 13.33 8.81 -6.24
CA LYS A 97 13.97 7.52 -6.50
C LYS A 97 13.06 6.37 -6.11
N ASP A 98 12.29 6.53 -5.06
CA ASP A 98 11.35 5.49 -4.64
C ASP A 98 10.15 5.43 -5.56
N LYS A 99 9.71 6.57 -6.04
CA LYS A 99 8.62 6.60 -6.99
C LYS A 99 8.99 5.83 -8.26
N ALA A 100 10.23 5.96 -8.70
CA ALA A 100 10.71 5.22 -9.86
C ALA A 100 10.68 3.71 -9.62
N VAL A 101 11.05 3.28 -8.42
CA VAL A 101 10.98 1.86 -8.07
C VAL A 101 9.55 1.36 -8.13
N LEU A 102 8.63 2.12 -7.55
CA LEU A 102 7.22 1.75 -7.54
C LEU A 102 6.67 1.67 -8.97
N GLU A 103 7.00 2.65 -9.78
CA GLU A 103 6.55 2.65 -11.18
C GLU A 103 7.06 1.41 -11.92
N THR A 104 8.31 1.04 -11.67
CA THR A 104 8.88 -0.15 -12.28
C THR A 104 8.13 -1.41 -11.84
N TRP A 105 7.88 -1.55 -10.55
CA TRP A 105 7.17 -2.70 -10.04
C TRP A 105 5.77 -2.81 -10.64
N LEU A 106 5.06 -1.68 -10.70
CA LEU A 106 3.70 -1.69 -11.24
C LEU A 106 3.69 -1.99 -12.72
N ALA A 107 4.67 -1.49 -13.46
CA ALA A 107 4.79 -1.79 -14.87
C ALA A 107 5.03 -3.29 -15.09
N GLU A 108 5.85 -3.90 -14.25
CA GLU A 108 6.12 -5.32 -14.35
C GLU A 108 4.86 -6.14 -14.10
N ILE A 109 4.06 -5.75 -13.11
CA ILE A 109 2.83 -6.43 -12.80
C ILE A 109 1.85 -6.34 -13.97
N VAL A 110 1.72 -5.17 -14.54
CA VAL A 110 0.83 -4.97 -15.67
C VAL A 110 1.27 -5.83 -16.85
N MET A 111 2.57 -5.92 -17.08
CA MET A 111 3.09 -6.77 -18.15
C MET A 111 2.73 -8.24 -17.93
N LEU A 112 2.83 -8.69 -16.69
CA LEU A 112 2.53 -10.09 -16.38
C LEU A 112 1.04 -10.40 -16.51
N LEU A 113 0.19 -9.41 -16.28
CA LEU A 113 -1.24 -9.62 -16.34
C LEU A 113 -1.82 -9.37 -17.71
N LYS A 114 -1.04 -8.83 -18.63
CA LYS A 114 -1.53 -8.49 -19.93
C LYS A 114 -1.84 -9.75 -20.71
N PRO A 115 -3.03 -9.84 -21.32
CA PRO A 115 -3.35 -11.03 -22.09
C PRO A 115 -2.44 -11.12 -23.31
N ILE A 116 -2.19 -12.34 -23.71
CA ILE A 116 -1.43 -12.59 -24.90
C ILE A 116 -2.37 -12.44 -26.08
N SER A 117 -2.01 -11.64 -27.00
CA SER A 117 -2.91 -11.45 -28.13
C SER A 117 -2.14 -11.35 -29.42
#